data_e7d9190eb30647dd7f1b9c6cdac36e4f
#
_entry.id   e7d9190eb30647dd7f1b9c6cdac36e4f
#
_cell.length_a   1.000
_cell.length_b   1.000
_cell.length_c   1.000
_cell.angle_alpha   90.00
_cell.angle_beta   90.00
_cell.angle_gamma   90.00
#
_symmetry.space_group_name_H-M   'P 1'
#
loop_
_entity.id
_entity.type
_entity.pdbx_description
1 polymer ?
#
loop_
_entity_poly.entity_id
_entity_poly.type
_entity_poly.pdbx_seq_one_letter_code
_entity_poly.pdbx_strand_id
1 'polypeptide(L)'
;MSYFKIISTTLLSYALWLAIAFFAISGAVFAQSPSSDARGWYPSVEVIQSKDGKACAAQFQDAVNVNIRPELRTKLAPYVAAIRYAENGGKGREYGILHPRVKPTYRSQAGWCAATVQKNYDRWVKAGKRGEFVVFLGNRYCPVGADNDPNGLNKHWVGNVRKFYARFK
;
A
#
# COMPACT_ATOMS: atom_id res chain seq x y z
N MET A 1 -17.96 66.33 18.57
CA MET A 1 -17.73 65.05 19.27
C MET A 1 -18.69 63.94 18.73
N SER A 2 -18.74 63.71 17.44
CA SER A 2 -19.71 62.73 16.88
C SER A 2 -19.22 61.90 15.68
N TYR A 3 -17.98 62.07 15.25
CA TYR A 3 -17.46 61.31 14.11
C TYR A 3 -16.69 60.03 14.47
N PHE A 4 -16.36 59.83 15.73
CA PHE A 4 -15.58 58.64 16.18
C PHE A 4 -16.43 57.38 16.46
N LYS A 5 -17.76 57.48 16.55
CA LYS A 5 -18.65 56.31 16.84
C LYS A 5 -19.08 55.55 15.61
N ILE A 6 -18.99 56.14 14.41
CA ILE A 6 -19.52 55.49 13.19
C ILE A 6 -18.48 54.54 12.56
N ILE A 7 -17.19 54.78 12.77
CA ILE A 7 -16.11 53.95 12.18
C ILE A 7 -15.95 52.63 12.90
N SER A 8 -16.32 52.53 14.17
CA SER A 8 -16.14 51.33 15.00
C SER A 8 -17.14 50.21 14.65
N THR A 9 -18.34 50.54 14.22
CA THR A 9 -19.38 49.52 13.94
C THR A 9 -19.25 48.89 12.58
N THR A 10 -18.75 49.57 11.59
CA THR A 10 -18.54 49.03 10.25
C THR A 10 -17.35 48.10 10.18
N LEU A 11 -16.28 48.36 10.92
CA LEU A 11 -15.10 47.45 10.97
C LEU A 11 -15.40 46.13 11.68
N LEU A 12 -16.24 46.14 12.71
CA LEU A 12 -16.65 44.86 13.36
C LEU A 12 -17.51 44.00 12.47
N SER A 13 -18.36 44.59 11.62
CA SER A 13 -19.21 43.84 10.70
C SER A 13 -18.40 43.15 9.61
N TYR A 14 -17.37 43.78 9.06
CA TYR A 14 -16.50 43.17 8.05
C TYR A 14 -15.63 42.05 8.63
N ALA A 15 -15.15 42.19 9.87
CA ALA A 15 -14.38 41.15 10.53
C ALA A 15 -15.22 39.87 10.80
N LEU A 16 -16.50 40.06 11.14
CA LEU A 16 -17.42 38.92 11.36
C LEU A 16 -17.76 38.18 10.06
N TRP A 17 -17.95 38.89 8.95
CA TRP A 17 -18.20 38.30 7.65
C TRP A 17 -16.99 37.53 7.08
N LEU A 18 -15.79 38.05 7.29
CA LEU A 18 -14.55 37.37 6.90
C LEU A 18 -14.31 36.11 7.72
N ALA A 19 -14.65 36.11 9.01
CA ALA A 19 -14.54 34.90 9.85
C ALA A 19 -15.53 33.82 9.43
N ILE A 20 -16.77 34.17 9.05
CA ILE A 20 -17.77 33.21 8.59
C ILE A 20 -17.38 32.65 7.20
N ALA A 21 -16.83 33.48 6.30
CA ALA A 21 -16.34 33.01 5.01
C ALA A 21 -15.13 32.06 5.13
N PHE A 22 -14.25 32.28 6.11
CA PHE A 22 -13.11 31.41 6.34
C PHE A 22 -13.51 30.05 6.94
N PHE A 23 -14.55 30.02 7.79
CA PHE A 23 -15.07 28.74 8.35
C PHE A 23 -15.86 27.95 7.31
N ALA A 24 -16.52 28.59 6.35
CA ALA A 24 -17.24 27.90 5.29
C ALA A 24 -16.29 27.23 4.26
N ILE A 25 -15.09 27.79 4.04
CA ILE A 25 -14.09 27.21 3.13
C ILE A 25 -13.28 26.10 3.82
N SER A 26 -13.08 26.19 5.14
CA SER A 26 -12.36 25.14 5.88
C SER A 26 -13.19 23.87 6.13
N GLY A 27 -14.52 23.94 6.06
CA GLY A 27 -15.42 22.80 6.27
C GLY A 27 -15.58 21.89 5.04
N ALA A 28 -15.14 22.30 3.86
CA ALA A 28 -15.35 21.56 2.62
C ALA A 28 -14.15 20.66 2.22
N VAL A 29 -13.07 20.66 2.98
CA VAL A 29 -11.87 19.83 2.67
C VAL A 29 -11.82 18.53 3.48
N PHE A 30 -12.70 18.35 4.46
CA PHE A 30 -12.78 17.11 5.24
C PHE A 30 -14.10 16.40 4.93
N ALA A 31 -14.12 15.56 3.95
CA ALA A 31 -14.86 14.31 3.82
C ALA A 31 -15.17 13.98 2.35
N GLN A 32 -14.19 13.92 1.51
CA GLN A 32 -14.26 12.94 0.45
C GLN A 32 -13.48 11.73 0.94
N SER A 33 -14.18 10.84 1.67
CA SER A 33 -13.81 9.42 1.59
C SER A 33 -13.66 9.11 0.11
N PRO A 34 -12.51 8.61 -0.37
CA PRO A 34 -12.39 8.27 -1.78
C PRO A 34 -13.58 7.37 -2.12
N SER A 35 -14.34 7.78 -3.13
CA SER A 35 -15.49 7.03 -3.61
C SER A 35 -15.07 5.56 -3.78
N SER A 36 -15.95 4.64 -3.45
CA SER A 36 -15.73 3.20 -3.61
C SER A 36 -15.20 2.82 -5.01
N ASP A 37 -15.42 3.67 -5.99
CA ASP A 37 -14.99 3.50 -7.38
C ASP A 37 -13.51 3.83 -7.65
N ALA A 38 -12.84 4.58 -6.77
CA ALA A 38 -11.39 4.84 -6.88
C ALA A 38 -10.53 3.72 -6.26
N ARG A 39 -11.14 2.77 -5.56
CA ARG A 39 -10.50 1.55 -5.08
C ARG A 39 -10.60 0.50 -6.17
N GLY A 40 -9.65 0.55 -7.13
CA GLY A 40 -9.59 -0.45 -8.19
C GLY A 40 -9.72 -1.87 -7.61
N TRP A 41 -10.75 -2.57 -8.04
CA TRP A 41 -10.93 -3.99 -7.74
C TRP A 41 -9.83 -4.77 -8.44
N TYR A 42 -9.06 -5.52 -7.68
CA TYR A 42 -8.02 -6.39 -8.25
C TYR A 42 -8.46 -7.84 -8.06
N PRO A 43 -8.36 -8.70 -9.09
CA PRO A 43 -8.60 -10.14 -8.94
C PRO A 43 -7.83 -10.76 -7.76
N SER A 44 -6.67 -10.20 -7.44
CA SER A 44 -5.85 -10.58 -6.28
C SER A 44 -6.56 -10.43 -4.93
N VAL A 45 -7.56 -9.56 -4.80
CA VAL A 45 -8.33 -9.37 -3.56
C VAL A 45 -9.21 -10.59 -3.28
N GLU A 46 -9.87 -11.14 -4.31
CA GLU A 46 -10.70 -12.36 -4.18
C GLU A 46 -9.86 -13.56 -3.75
N VAL A 47 -8.66 -13.64 -4.32
CA VAL A 47 -7.72 -14.70 -4.00
C VAL A 47 -7.28 -14.63 -2.54
N ILE A 48 -6.95 -13.44 -2.04
CA ILE A 48 -6.63 -13.23 -0.62
C ILE A 48 -7.86 -13.49 0.26
N GLN A 49 -9.04 -13.08 -0.17
CA GLN A 49 -10.28 -13.35 0.58
C GLN A 49 -10.54 -14.84 0.74
N SER A 50 -10.33 -15.63 -0.30
CA SER A 50 -10.52 -17.10 -0.26
C SER A 50 -9.50 -17.78 0.65
N LYS A 51 -8.26 -17.25 0.74
CA LYS A 51 -7.19 -17.81 1.58
C LYS A 51 -7.28 -17.37 3.04
N ASP A 52 -7.39 -16.08 3.27
CA ASP A 52 -7.16 -15.45 4.58
C ASP A 52 -8.43 -14.81 5.16
N GLY A 53 -9.53 -14.79 4.40
CA GLY A 53 -10.80 -14.21 4.81
C GLY A 53 -10.96 -12.72 4.48
N LYS A 54 -12.18 -12.23 4.64
CA LYS A 54 -12.62 -10.90 4.20
C LYS A 54 -11.85 -9.74 4.88
N ALA A 55 -11.57 -9.88 6.17
CA ALA A 55 -10.83 -8.85 6.92
C ALA A 55 -9.39 -8.70 6.43
N CYS A 56 -8.71 -9.82 6.11
CA CYS A 56 -7.36 -9.80 5.56
C CYS A 56 -7.34 -9.28 4.11
N ALA A 57 -8.37 -9.60 3.32
CA ALA A 57 -8.50 -9.05 1.96
C ALA A 57 -8.64 -7.51 1.96
N ALA A 58 -9.41 -6.95 2.89
CA ALA A 58 -9.49 -5.49 3.07
C ALA A 58 -8.13 -4.90 3.46
N GLN A 59 -7.39 -5.53 4.36
CA GLN A 59 -6.04 -5.08 4.75
C GLN A 59 -5.03 -5.20 3.61
N PHE A 60 -5.12 -6.23 2.78
CA PHE A 60 -4.33 -6.38 1.56
C PHE A 60 -4.63 -5.25 0.57
N GLN A 61 -5.91 -4.97 0.31
CA GLN A 61 -6.32 -3.88 -0.58
C GLN A 61 -5.81 -2.53 -0.10
N ASP A 62 -5.95 -2.24 1.20
CA ASP A 62 -5.40 -1.03 1.81
C ASP A 62 -3.87 -0.95 1.62
N ALA A 63 -3.15 -2.05 1.86
CA ALA A 63 -1.71 -2.12 1.68
C ALA A 63 -1.28 -1.81 0.24
N VAL A 64 -1.97 -2.38 -0.75
CA VAL A 64 -1.72 -2.11 -2.17
C VAL A 64 -2.03 -0.65 -2.51
N ASN A 65 -3.16 -0.12 -2.06
CA ASN A 65 -3.58 1.24 -2.35
C ASN A 65 -2.64 2.31 -1.76
N VAL A 66 -2.08 2.05 -0.57
CA VAL A 66 -1.18 2.98 0.11
C VAL A 66 0.24 2.91 -0.46
N ASN A 67 0.73 1.72 -0.82
CA ASN A 67 2.14 1.50 -1.09
C ASN A 67 2.48 1.31 -2.58
N ILE A 68 1.49 1.11 -3.44
CA ILE A 68 1.68 0.93 -4.88
C ILE A 68 1.04 2.09 -5.63
N ARG A 69 1.79 2.69 -6.54
CA ARG A 69 1.29 3.77 -7.40
C ARG A 69 0.05 3.31 -8.18
N PRO A 70 -0.99 4.16 -8.33
CA PRO A 70 -2.27 3.80 -8.94
C PRO A 70 -2.11 3.07 -10.29
N GLU A 71 -1.29 3.60 -11.18
CA GLU A 71 -1.04 3.08 -12.52
C GLU A 71 -0.31 1.71 -12.54
N LEU A 72 0.25 1.29 -11.42
CA LEU A 72 0.96 0.01 -11.28
C LEU A 72 0.20 -1.04 -10.49
N ARG A 73 -0.93 -0.70 -9.87
CA ARG A 73 -1.65 -1.60 -8.96
C ARG A 73 -2.08 -2.89 -9.66
N THR A 74 -2.72 -2.79 -10.83
CA THR A 74 -3.14 -3.97 -11.61
C THR A 74 -1.95 -4.89 -11.94
N LYS A 75 -0.77 -4.32 -12.16
CA LYS A 75 0.44 -5.08 -12.47
C LYS A 75 1.13 -5.67 -11.25
N LEU A 76 1.16 -4.95 -10.12
CA LEU A 76 1.98 -5.32 -8.97
C LEU A 76 1.20 -5.98 -7.84
N ALA A 77 -0.11 -5.76 -7.70
CA ALA A 77 -0.93 -6.45 -6.72
C ALA A 77 -0.87 -7.99 -6.86
N PRO A 78 -0.87 -8.58 -8.07
CA PRO A 78 -0.67 -10.02 -8.24
C PRO A 78 0.65 -10.54 -7.66
N TYR A 79 1.73 -9.76 -7.68
CA TYR A 79 2.99 -10.17 -7.02
C TYR A 79 2.85 -10.19 -5.49
N VAL A 80 2.19 -9.19 -4.90
CA VAL A 80 1.93 -9.17 -3.45
C VAL A 80 1.09 -10.38 -3.02
N ALA A 81 0.04 -10.71 -3.77
CA ALA A 81 -0.78 -11.89 -3.52
C ALA A 81 0.01 -13.19 -3.73
N ALA A 82 0.83 -13.28 -4.79
CA ALA A 82 1.67 -14.44 -5.08
C ALA A 82 2.70 -14.69 -3.96
N ILE A 83 3.29 -13.63 -3.41
CA ILE A 83 4.20 -13.73 -2.26
C ILE A 83 3.45 -14.30 -1.06
N ARG A 84 2.24 -13.78 -0.76
CA ARG A 84 1.41 -14.32 0.34
C ARG A 84 1.15 -15.83 0.19
N TYR A 85 0.99 -16.30 -1.03
CA TYR A 85 0.79 -17.72 -1.29
C TYR A 85 2.07 -18.54 -1.25
N ALA A 86 3.20 -17.96 -1.67
CA ALA A 86 4.51 -18.61 -1.61
C ALA A 86 5.02 -18.73 -0.17
N GLU A 87 4.70 -17.76 0.67
CA GLU A 87 5.06 -17.74 2.08
C GLU A 87 4.01 -18.51 2.90
N ASN A 88 4.41 -19.61 3.50
CA ASN A 88 3.57 -20.36 4.44
C ASN A 88 3.75 -19.88 5.88
N GLY A 89 4.04 -18.57 6.05
CA GLY A 89 4.24 -17.95 7.33
C GLY A 89 3.00 -18.08 8.23
N GLY A 90 3.21 -18.41 9.50
CA GLY A 90 2.17 -18.40 10.50
C GLY A 90 1.67 -17.00 10.81
N LYS A 91 0.72 -16.90 11.74
CA LYS A 91 0.15 -15.63 12.20
C LYS A 91 1.26 -14.62 12.55
N GLY A 92 1.21 -13.44 11.96
CA GLY A 92 2.20 -12.37 12.12
C GLY A 92 3.42 -12.47 11.20
N ARG A 93 3.49 -13.49 10.33
CA ARG A 93 4.56 -13.68 9.32
C ARG A 93 3.99 -14.09 7.96
N GLU A 94 2.79 -13.65 7.66
CA GLU A 94 2.01 -14.08 6.49
C GLU A 94 2.72 -13.80 5.15
N TYR A 95 3.61 -12.82 5.12
CA TYR A 95 4.42 -12.45 3.96
C TYR A 95 5.91 -12.74 4.12
N GLY A 96 6.30 -13.53 5.14
CA GLY A 96 7.69 -13.94 5.35
C GLY A 96 8.66 -12.83 5.77
N ILE A 97 8.17 -11.64 6.14
CA ILE A 97 9.04 -10.51 6.45
C ILE A 97 9.51 -10.59 7.90
N LEU A 98 10.82 -10.79 8.09
CA LEU A 98 11.45 -10.98 9.41
C LEU A 98 12.08 -9.70 9.97
N HIS A 99 11.98 -8.56 9.29
CA HIS A 99 12.61 -7.32 9.70
C HIS A 99 12.06 -6.85 11.07
N PRO A 100 12.91 -6.48 12.06
CA PRO A 100 12.50 -6.18 13.45
C PRO A 100 11.53 -4.99 13.59
N ARG A 101 11.46 -4.10 12.62
CA ARG A 101 10.49 -2.99 12.60
C ARG A 101 9.10 -3.40 12.11
N VAL A 102 8.93 -4.62 11.59
CA VAL A 102 7.65 -5.10 11.08
C VAL A 102 6.86 -5.70 12.22
N LYS A 103 5.71 -5.08 12.53
CA LYS A 103 4.81 -5.62 13.55
C LYS A 103 4.25 -6.97 13.09
N PRO A 104 4.06 -7.95 14.02
CA PRO A 104 3.53 -9.27 13.70
C PRO A 104 2.00 -9.23 13.51
N THR A 105 1.55 -8.42 12.55
CA THR A 105 0.14 -8.27 12.17
C THR A 105 0.03 -8.36 10.66
N TYR A 106 -1.09 -8.90 10.16
CA TYR A 106 -1.36 -9.01 8.73
C TYR A 106 -1.20 -7.67 8.01
N ARG A 107 -1.81 -6.60 8.53
CA ARG A 107 -1.72 -5.24 7.98
C ARG A 107 -0.27 -4.77 7.81
N SER A 108 0.56 -4.97 8.82
CA SER A 108 1.97 -4.57 8.78
C SER A 108 2.74 -5.39 7.75
N GLN A 109 2.57 -6.70 7.74
CA GLN A 109 3.22 -7.62 6.80
C GLN A 109 2.82 -7.30 5.35
N ALA A 110 1.53 -7.13 5.07
CA ALA A 110 1.03 -6.77 3.74
C ALA A 110 1.57 -5.41 3.27
N GLY A 111 1.57 -4.40 4.15
CA GLY A 111 2.09 -3.07 3.85
C GLY A 111 3.58 -3.08 3.49
N TRP A 112 4.39 -3.77 4.27
CA TRP A 112 5.82 -3.91 3.97
C TRP A 112 6.09 -4.71 2.69
N CYS A 113 5.31 -5.76 2.43
CA CYS A 113 5.41 -6.52 1.19
C CYS A 113 5.09 -5.63 -0.02
N ALA A 114 3.95 -4.91 -0.01
CA ALA A 114 3.55 -4.02 -1.09
C ALA A 114 4.59 -2.92 -1.34
N ALA A 115 5.09 -2.27 -0.28
CA ALA A 115 6.15 -1.27 -0.38
C ALA A 115 7.45 -1.86 -0.96
N THR A 116 7.81 -3.10 -0.58
CA THR A 116 9.00 -3.79 -1.09
C THR A 116 8.85 -4.11 -2.57
N VAL A 117 7.68 -4.59 -3.00
CA VAL A 117 7.37 -4.87 -4.41
C VAL A 117 7.47 -3.58 -5.23
N GLN A 118 6.82 -2.49 -4.80
CA GLN A 118 6.89 -1.20 -5.49
C GLN A 118 8.34 -0.69 -5.60
N LYS A 119 9.06 -0.65 -4.50
CA LYS A 119 10.44 -0.15 -4.46
C LYS A 119 11.40 -0.97 -5.34
N ASN A 120 11.23 -2.28 -5.38
CA ASN A 120 12.05 -3.13 -6.25
C ASN A 120 11.63 -3.03 -7.72
N TYR A 121 10.36 -2.78 -8.01
CA TYR A 121 9.94 -2.48 -9.37
C TYR A 121 10.61 -1.19 -9.90
N ASP A 122 10.65 -0.13 -9.10
CA ASP A 122 11.31 1.12 -9.47
C ASP A 122 12.82 0.92 -9.71
N ARG A 123 13.46 0.12 -8.86
CA ARG A 123 14.88 -0.22 -9.04
C ARG A 123 15.14 -1.04 -10.30
N TRP A 124 14.27 -1.99 -10.61
CA TRP A 124 14.34 -2.81 -11.81
C TRP A 124 14.15 -1.97 -13.08
N VAL A 125 13.20 -1.04 -13.07
CA VAL A 125 12.99 -0.08 -14.15
C VAL A 125 14.23 0.80 -14.34
N LYS A 126 14.76 1.36 -13.24
CA LYS A 126 16.00 2.17 -13.26
C LYS A 126 17.22 1.38 -13.78
N ALA A 127 17.25 0.08 -13.53
CA ALA A 127 18.31 -0.82 -14.06
C ALA A 127 18.07 -1.26 -15.51
N GLY A 128 17.12 -0.64 -16.23
CA GLY A 128 16.84 -0.92 -17.64
C GLY A 128 15.99 -2.17 -17.87
N LYS A 129 15.25 -2.64 -16.86
CA LYS A 129 14.34 -3.81 -16.93
C LYS A 129 15.04 -5.10 -17.41
N ARG A 130 16.30 -5.26 -17.05
CA ARG A 130 17.10 -6.43 -17.44
C ARG A 130 16.58 -7.69 -16.74
N GLY A 131 16.24 -8.71 -17.51
CA GLY A 131 15.69 -9.96 -17.02
C GLY A 131 14.26 -9.83 -16.48
N GLU A 132 13.74 -10.90 -15.90
CA GLU A 132 12.40 -10.92 -15.34
C GLU A 132 12.34 -10.19 -13.99
N PHE A 133 11.28 -9.42 -13.78
CA PHE A 133 11.08 -8.71 -12.50
C PHE A 133 11.02 -9.65 -11.29
N VAL A 134 10.39 -10.82 -11.41
CA VAL A 134 10.31 -11.77 -10.29
C VAL A 134 11.67 -12.28 -9.85
N VAL A 135 12.61 -12.46 -10.77
CA VAL A 135 14.01 -12.85 -10.45
C VAL A 135 14.71 -11.70 -9.73
N PHE A 136 14.58 -10.48 -10.26
CA PHE A 136 15.14 -9.29 -9.62
C PHE A 136 14.58 -9.09 -8.20
N LEU A 137 13.30 -9.30 -8.02
CA LEU A 137 12.61 -9.21 -6.72
C LEU A 137 13.11 -10.30 -5.77
N GLY A 138 13.20 -11.55 -6.24
CA GLY A 138 13.64 -12.71 -5.45
C GLY A 138 15.04 -12.55 -4.89
N ASN A 139 15.98 -12.06 -5.67
CA ASN A 139 17.34 -11.79 -5.23
C ASN A 139 17.45 -10.79 -4.06
N ARG A 140 16.38 -10.05 -3.77
CA ARG A 140 16.32 -9.06 -2.68
C ARG A 140 15.34 -9.44 -1.58
N TYR A 141 14.27 -10.14 -1.93
CA TYR A 141 13.23 -10.54 -0.99
C TYR A 141 13.65 -11.80 -0.22
N CYS A 142 14.19 -12.75 -0.95
CA CYS A 142 14.52 -14.08 -0.45
C CYS A 142 15.84 -14.56 -1.12
N PRO A 143 17.00 -13.93 -0.80
CA PRO A 143 18.27 -14.25 -1.45
C PRO A 143 18.70 -15.68 -1.13
N VAL A 144 19.15 -16.39 -2.15
CA VAL A 144 19.72 -17.74 -1.99
C VAL A 144 21.03 -17.65 -1.20
N GLY A 145 21.20 -18.55 -0.22
CA GLY A 145 22.38 -18.56 0.62
C GLY A 145 22.42 -17.47 1.69
N ALA A 146 21.27 -16.85 2.01
CA ALA A 146 21.19 -15.95 3.16
C ALA A 146 21.34 -16.72 4.48
N ASP A 147 21.82 -16.06 5.54
CA ASP A 147 22.03 -16.67 6.87
C ASP A 147 20.77 -17.33 7.45
N ASN A 148 19.60 -16.83 7.07
CA ASN A 148 18.30 -17.39 7.47
C ASN A 148 17.78 -18.49 6.54
N ASP A 149 18.60 -18.99 5.61
CA ASP A 149 18.26 -20.06 4.66
C ASP A 149 19.21 -21.28 4.79
N PRO A 150 19.32 -21.90 5.98
CA PRO A 150 20.27 -22.99 6.23
C PRO A 150 20.00 -24.23 5.35
N ASN A 151 18.77 -24.40 4.88
CA ASN A 151 18.36 -25.53 4.06
C ASN A 151 18.34 -25.22 2.54
N GLY A 152 18.73 -24.02 2.13
CA GLY A 152 18.76 -23.60 0.73
C GLY A 152 17.39 -23.58 0.06
N LEU A 153 16.29 -23.34 0.81
CA LEU A 153 14.93 -23.34 0.29
C LEU A 153 14.61 -22.11 -0.54
N ASN A 154 15.36 -21.01 -0.30
CA ASN A 154 15.20 -19.76 -1.05
C ASN A 154 15.35 -19.93 -2.57
N LYS A 155 16.10 -20.94 -3.03
CA LYS A 155 16.21 -21.29 -4.45
C LYS A 155 14.86 -21.58 -5.14
N HIS A 156 13.85 -22.01 -4.39
CA HIS A 156 12.53 -22.31 -4.91
C HIS A 156 11.57 -21.10 -4.93
N TRP A 157 11.91 -20.01 -4.24
CA TRP A 157 11.03 -18.86 -4.04
C TRP A 157 10.56 -18.25 -5.36
N VAL A 158 11.47 -17.97 -6.28
CA VAL A 158 11.14 -17.39 -7.60
C VAL A 158 10.16 -18.27 -8.37
N GLY A 159 10.37 -19.58 -8.39
CA GLY A 159 9.48 -20.54 -9.04
C GLY A 159 8.09 -20.54 -8.42
N ASN A 160 8.01 -20.52 -7.09
CA ASN A 160 6.75 -20.49 -6.35
C ASN A 160 5.97 -19.20 -6.62
N VAL A 161 6.62 -18.03 -6.52
CA VAL A 161 5.98 -16.73 -6.80
C VAL A 161 5.52 -16.66 -8.26
N ARG A 162 6.33 -17.11 -9.22
CA ARG A 162 5.95 -17.16 -10.65
C ARG A 162 4.70 -18.01 -10.88
N LYS A 163 4.63 -19.20 -10.26
CA LYS A 163 3.49 -20.12 -10.36
C LYS A 163 2.21 -19.46 -9.83
N PHE A 164 2.27 -18.80 -8.68
CA PHE A 164 1.10 -18.14 -8.11
C PHE A 164 0.74 -16.86 -8.88
N TYR A 165 1.72 -16.05 -9.29
CA TYR A 165 1.47 -14.87 -10.11
C TYR A 165 0.67 -15.19 -11.38
N ALA A 166 0.99 -16.30 -12.06
CA ALA A 166 0.26 -16.72 -13.26
C ALA A 166 -1.22 -17.03 -13.01
N ARG A 167 -1.60 -17.35 -11.76
CA ARG A 167 -3.00 -17.60 -11.36
C ARG A 167 -3.77 -16.33 -11.01
N PHE A 168 -3.08 -15.24 -10.72
CA PHE A 168 -3.65 -14.00 -10.16
C PHE A 168 -3.56 -12.81 -11.12
N LYS A 169 -3.06 -13.05 -12.31
CA LYS A 169 -2.88 -12.09 -13.42
C LYS A 169 -4.19 -11.90 -14.21
#